data_aba9375c8bc6ea4391d7fe265e164935
#
_entry.id   aba9375c8bc6ea4391d7fe265e164935
#
_cell.length_a   1.000
_cell.length_b   1.000
_cell.length_c   1.000
_cell.angle_alpha   90.00
_cell.angle_beta   90.00
_cell.angle_gamma   90.00
#
_symmetry.space_group_name_H-M   'P 1'
#
loop_
_entity.id
_entity.type
_entity.pdbx_description
1 polymer ?
#
loop_
_entity_poly.entity_id
_entity_poly.type
_entity_poly.pdbx_seq_one_letter_code
_entity_poly.pdbx_strand_id
1 'polypeptide(L)'
;RSKVDLYCDKDQFPVKQGDVIALSGNTGSSMGPHLHFELRESNSQKTLNIIAQGIIKPKDDISPYFMKLHYFEVDTISGIPYHSNPTTYRVYKASDNSYKTEQKTPIKVGRKGYFVVETSDRKNDCANTYGVYNLAMELDGKKILEYRNDGFTFDLSRYCNAVSYYPIQRNSRNEAMRMALLQGTPRVF
;
A
#
# COMPACT_ATOMS: atom_id res chain seq x y z
N ARG A 1 -10.52 0.50 33.14
CA ARG A 1 -10.18 -0.82 32.60
C ARG A 1 -8.72 -1.08 32.88
N SER A 2 -8.42 -2.04 33.75
CA SER A 2 -7.04 -2.48 33.96
C SER A 2 -6.59 -3.26 32.73
N LYS A 3 -5.51 -2.84 32.07
CA LYS A 3 -4.79 -3.69 31.13
C LYS A 3 -4.08 -4.74 31.96
N VAL A 4 -4.36 -5.98 31.69
CA VAL A 4 -3.61 -7.12 32.25
C VAL A 4 -2.80 -7.69 31.10
N ASP A 5 -1.48 -7.59 31.19
CA ASP A 5 -0.58 -8.28 30.29
C ASP A 5 -0.37 -9.70 30.88
N LEU A 6 -0.87 -10.69 30.17
CA LEU A 6 -0.76 -12.09 30.57
C LEU A 6 0.32 -12.76 29.72
N TYR A 7 1.39 -13.22 30.36
CA TYR A 7 2.44 -14.00 29.73
C TYR A 7 2.23 -15.46 30.11
N CYS A 8 1.99 -16.29 29.11
CA CYS A 8 1.70 -17.70 29.31
C CYS A 8 2.88 -18.54 28.83
N ASP A 9 3.20 -19.61 29.58
CA ASP A 9 4.14 -20.60 29.11
C ASP A 9 3.59 -21.34 27.89
N LYS A 10 4.47 -21.79 27.00
CA LYS A 10 4.09 -22.39 25.71
C LYS A 10 3.16 -23.60 25.84
N ASP A 11 3.20 -24.30 26.94
CA ASP A 11 2.43 -25.52 27.20
C ASP A 11 1.24 -25.30 28.16
N GLN A 12 1.00 -24.04 28.57
CA GLN A 12 -0.05 -23.71 29.55
C GLN A 12 -1.46 -23.83 28.95
N PHE A 13 -1.62 -23.50 27.69
CA PHE A 13 -2.91 -23.57 26.98
C PHE A 13 -2.74 -24.31 25.64
N PRO A 14 -2.61 -25.63 25.65
CA PRO A 14 -2.49 -26.38 24.40
C PRO A 14 -3.79 -26.30 23.61
N VAL A 15 -3.68 -25.98 22.32
CA VAL A 15 -4.81 -25.90 21.40
C VAL A 15 -4.52 -26.71 20.12
N LYS A 16 -5.58 -27.21 19.50
CA LYS A 16 -5.52 -27.89 18.20
C LYS A 16 -6.24 -27.07 17.15
N GLN A 17 -5.94 -27.32 15.90
CA GLN A 17 -6.67 -26.72 14.80
C GLN A 17 -8.15 -27.06 14.90
N GLY A 18 -9.01 -26.03 14.87
CA GLY A 18 -10.45 -26.14 15.00
C GLY A 18 -11.00 -25.88 16.40
N ASP A 19 -10.14 -25.77 17.41
CA ASP A 19 -10.59 -25.44 18.77
C ASP A 19 -11.12 -23.98 18.82
N VAL A 20 -12.20 -23.79 19.57
CA VAL A 20 -12.72 -22.44 19.87
C VAL A 20 -11.88 -21.83 20.98
N ILE A 21 -11.08 -20.83 20.65
CA ILE A 21 -10.15 -20.18 21.58
C ILE A 21 -10.70 -18.88 22.18
N ALA A 22 -11.65 -18.23 21.50
CA ALA A 22 -12.28 -17.00 21.98
C ALA A 22 -13.59 -16.71 21.22
N LEU A 23 -14.38 -15.80 21.76
CA LEU A 23 -15.52 -15.19 21.08
C LEU A 23 -15.13 -13.82 20.59
N SER A 24 -15.48 -13.48 19.34
CA SER A 24 -15.19 -12.18 18.77
C SER A 24 -15.96 -11.07 19.51
N GLY A 25 -15.22 -10.03 19.94
CA GLY A 25 -15.75 -8.87 20.63
C GLY A 25 -15.72 -7.60 19.76
N ASN A 26 -16.29 -6.52 20.30
CA ASN A 26 -16.31 -5.19 19.68
C ASN A 26 -15.79 -4.11 20.64
N THR A 27 -14.73 -4.38 21.38
CA THR A 27 -14.10 -3.42 22.28
C THR A 27 -13.06 -2.57 21.56
N GLY A 28 -12.96 -1.27 21.95
CA GLY A 28 -12.05 -0.33 21.32
C GLY A 28 -12.72 0.49 20.21
N SER A 29 -11.92 1.04 19.29
CA SER A 29 -12.41 1.77 18.13
C SER A 29 -12.67 0.78 16.99
N SER A 30 -13.90 0.30 16.88
CA SER A 30 -14.31 -0.69 15.91
C SER A 30 -15.74 -0.45 15.43
N MET A 31 -16.01 -0.72 14.17
CA MET A 31 -17.34 -0.62 13.55
C MET A 31 -18.16 -1.89 13.70
N GLY A 32 -17.63 -2.96 14.28
CA GLY A 32 -18.31 -4.23 14.49
C GLY A 32 -17.36 -5.33 14.97
N PRO A 33 -17.89 -6.46 15.47
CA PRO A 33 -17.07 -7.59 15.90
C PRO A 33 -16.18 -8.09 14.76
N HIS A 34 -14.89 -8.23 15.03
CA HIS A 34 -13.91 -8.73 14.06
C HIS A 34 -12.74 -9.40 14.76
N LEU A 35 -12.01 -10.23 14.02
CA LEU A 35 -10.73 -10.78 14.44
C LEU A 35 -9.60 -9.91 13.85
N HIS A 36 -8.75 -9.40 14.71
CA HIS A 36 -7.45 -8.86 14.30
C HIS A 36 -6.40 -9.96 14.40
N PHE A 37 -5.73 -10.26 13.31
CA PHE A 37 -4.66 -11.26 13.23
C PHE A 37 -3.44 -10.67 12.54
N GLU A 38 -2.30 -10.74 13.19
CA GLU A 38 -1.02 -10.35 12.62
C GLU A 38 0.11 -11.26 13.10
N LEU A 39 1.15 -11.38 12.30
CA LEU A 39 2.41 -12.01 12.71
C LEU A 39 3.51 -10.96 12.73
N ARG A 40 4.41 -11.12 13.68
CA ARG A 40 5.58 -10.26 13.85
C ARG A 40 6.85 -11.07 14.02
N GLU A 41 7.96 -10.52 13.56
CA GLU A 41 9.27 -11.02 13.95
C GLU A 41 9.48 -10.79 15.46
N SER A 42 9.92 -11.81 16.18
CA SER A 42 10.04 -11.73 17.63
C SER A 42 11.02 -10.64 18.10
N ASN A 43 12.13 -10.45 17.40
CA ASN A 43 13.17 -9.51 17.81
C ASN A 43 12.86 -8.05 17.39
N SER A 44 12.48 -7.85 16.14
CA SER A 44 12.27 -6.50 15.57
C SER A 44 10.86 -5.97 15.77
N GLN A 45 9.91 -6.84 16.13
CA GLN A 45 8.47 -6.56 16.15
C GLN A 45 7.94 -6.08 14.78
N LYS A 46 8.67 -6.34 13.70
CA LYS A 46 8.24 -6.04 12.33
C LYS A 46 7.02 -6.88 12.01
N THR A 47 5.93 -6.23 11.62
CA THR A 47 4.76 -6.92 11.08
C THR A 47 5.09 -7.53 9.73
N LEU A 48 4.59 -8.73 9.48
CA LEU A 48 4.87 -9.49 8.26
C LEU A 48 3.65 -9.51 7.35
N ASN A 49 3.88 -9.42 6.06
CA ASN A 49 2.83 -9.67 5.08
C ASN A 49 2.59 -11.19 4.97
N ILE A 50 1.60 -11.68 5.71
CA ILE A 50 1.30 -13.11 5.85
C ILE A 50 0.85 -13.77 4.54
N ILE A 51 0.33 -12.99 3.59
CA ILE A 51 -0.04 -13.47 2.26
C ILE A 51 1.20 -13.62 1.38
N ALA A 52 2.06 -12.61 1.34
CA ALA A 52 3.31 -12.65 0.58
C ALA A 52 4.25 -13.77 1.06
N GLN A 53 4.19 -14.09 2.35
CA GLN A 53 4.95 -15.21 2.92
C GLN A 53 4.26 -16.59 2.76
N GLY A 54 3.08 -16.62 2.14
CA GLY A 54 2.34 -17.86 1.90
C GLY A 54 1.77 -18.54 3.15
N ILE A 55 1.69 -17.82 4.27
CA ILE A 55 1.09 -18.33 5.53
C ILE A 55 -0.42 -18.44 5.38
N ILE A 56 -1.04 -17.43 4.79
CA ILE A 56 -2.44 -17.47 4.35
C ILE A 56 -2.46 -17.35 2.84
N LYS A 57 -3.18 -18.24 2.18
CA LYS A 57 -3.30 -18.29 0.71
C LYS A 57 -4.75 -18.10 0.31
N PRO A 58 -5.27 -16.86 0.29
CA PRO A 58 -6.61 -16.62 -0.23
C PRO A 58 -6.64 -16.96 -1.73
N LYS A 59 -7.80 -17.35 -2.22
CA LYS A 59 -8.00 -17.43 -3.67
C LYS A 59 -7.92 -16.03 -4.25
N ASP A 60 -7.02 -15.84 -5.22
CA ASP A 60 -6.79 -14.55 -5.85
C ASP A 60 -6.33 -14.73 -7.30
N ASP A 61 -7.29 -14.63 -8.21
CA ASP A 61 -7.09 -14.71 -9.66
C ASP A 61 -7.28 -13.32 -10.32
N ILE A 62 -7.43 -12.25 -9.50
CA ILE A 62 -7.75 -10.91 -9.96
C ILE A 62 -6.48 -10.08 -9.97
N SER A 63 -6.03 -9.68 -11.17
CA SER A 63 -4.89 -8.78 -11.29
C SER A 63 -5.22 -7.38 -10.83
N PRO A 64 -4.27 -6.64 -10.22
CA PRO A 64 -4.44 -5.24 -9.87
C PRO A 64 -4.84 -4.36 -11.07
N TYR A 65 -5.56 -3.29 -10.78
CA TYR A 65 -6.01 -2.32 -11.76
C TYR A 65 -5.21 -1.03 -11.67
N PHE A 66 -4.75 -0.54 -12.82
CA PHE A 66 -4.32 0.84 -12.98
C PHE A 66 -5.55 1.71 -13.28
N MET A 67 -5.76 2.77 -12.49
CA MET A 67 -6.92 3.64 -12.63
C MET A 67 -6.57 4.94 -13.35
N LYS A 68 -5.55 5.65 -12.87
CA LYS A 68 -5.09 6.92 -13.43
C LYS A 68 -3.61 7.13 -13.17
N LEU A 69 -3.01 7.96 -14.01
CA LEU A 69 -1.67 8.48 -13.85
C LEU A 69 -1.74 10.00 -13.70
N HIS A 70 -1.11 10.53 -12.65
CA HIS A 70 -1.01 11.97 -12.43
C HIS A 70 0.45 12.38 -12.53
N TYR A 71 0.72 13.45 -13.24
CA TYR A 71 2.04 14.06 -13.31
C TYR A 71 2.05 15.40 -12.59
N PHE A 72 2.96 15.58 -11.68
CA PHE A 72 3.22 16.82 -10.97
C PHE A 72 4.55 17.39 -11.43
N GLU A 73 4.54 18.57 -12.00
CA GLU A 73 5.74 19.33 -12.23
C GLU A 73 6.18 20.02 -10.94
N VAL A 74 7.46 19.99 -10.66
CA VAL A 74 8.07 20.64 -9.50
C VAL A 74 8.91 21.80 -9.98
N ASP A 75 8.54 22.99 -9.59
CA ASP A 75 9.30 24.22 -9.80
C ASP A 75 9.80 24.78 -8.47
N THR A 76 10.59 25.84 -8.52
CA THR A 76 11.15 26.49 -7.34
C THR A 76 10.80 27.97 -7.40
N ILE A 77 10.01 28.44 -6.44
CA ILE A 77 9.70 29.86 -6.26
C ILE A 77 10.49 30.36 -5.04
N SER A 78 11.37 31.30 -5.24
CA SER A 78 12.20 31.88 -4.16
C SER A 78 12.95 30.84 -3.32
N GLY A 79 13.46 29.77 -3.98
CA GLY A 79 14.19 28.68 -3.31
C GLY A 79 13.27 27.61 -2.66
N ILE A 80 11.96 27.80 -2.68
CA ILE A 80 10.99 26.86 -2.09
C ILE A 80 10.41 25.99 -3.20
N PRO A 81 10.44 24.65 -3.08
CA PRO A 81 9.77 23.75 -4.03
C PRO A 81 8.27 24.04 -4.10
N TYR A 82 7.77 24.24 -5.29
CA TYR A 82 6.33 24.39 -5.58
C TYR A 82 5.88 23.25 -6.47
N HIS A 83 4.76 22.66 -6.15
CA HIS A 83 4.13 21.60 -6.93
C HIS A 83 2.97 22.17 -7.73
N SER A 84 2.98 21.96 -9.04
CA SER A 84 1.85 22.32 -9.90
C SER A 84 0.59 21.52 -9.54
N ASN A 85 -0.56 21.99 -10.01
CA ASN A 85 -1.71 21.10 -10.11
C ASN A 85 -1.38 19.93 -11.05
N PRO A 86 -1.80 18.70 -10.74
CA PRO A 86 -1.44 17.57 -11.55
C PRO A 86 -2.13 17.58 -12.92
N THR A 87 -1.39 17.20 -13.93
CA THR A 87 -2.00 16.75 -15.20
C THR A 87 -2.40 15.29 -15.02
N THR A 88 -3.67 15.00 -15.20
CA THR A 88 -4.24 13.66 -15.00
C THR A 88 -4.46 12.96 -16.33
N TYR A 89 -3.96 11.75 -16.44
CA TYR A 89 -4.10 10.87 -17.59
C TYR A 89 -4.97 9.68 -17.23
N ARG A 90 -6.01 9.44 -18.01
CA ARG A 90 -6.75 8.19 -17.94
C ARG A 90 -5.93 7.08 -18.53
N VAL A 91 -6.06 5.89 -17.96
CA VAL A 91 -5.44 4.68 -18.46
C VAL A 91 -6.51 3.65 -18.83
N TYR A 92 -6.21 2.79 -19.77
CA TYR A 92 -7.06 1.68 -20.17
C TYR A 92 -6.24 0.40 -20.28
N LYS A 93 -6.90 -0.71 -20.08
CA LYS A 93 -6.28 -2.03 -20.27
C LYS A 93 -6.31 -2.40 -21.75
N ALA A 94 -5.15 -2.60 -22.33
CA ALA A 94 -4.99 -3.01 -23.72
C ALA A 94 -5.22 -4.54 -23.88
N SER A 95 -5.33 -4.99 -25.13
CA SER A 95 -5.58 -6.41 -25.47
C SER A 95 -4.45 -7.35 -25.03
N ASP A 96 -3.23 -6.84 -24.88
CA ASP A 96 -2.05 -7.55 -24.36
C ASP A 96 -1.99 -7.58 -22.82
N ASN A 97 -3.07 -7.19 -22.14
CA ASN A 97 -3.18 -7.01 -20.69
C ASN A 97 -2.30 -5.91 -20.09
N SER A 98 -1.54 -5.17 -20.88
CA SER A 98 -0.84 -3.98 -20.42
C SER A 98 -1.81 -2.81 -20.19
N TYR A 99 -1.35 -1.78 -19.46
CA TYR A 99 -2.08 -0.54 -19.32
C TYR A 99 -1.40 0.57 -20.09
N LYS A 100 -2.19 1.37 -20.81
CA LYS A 100 -1.71 2.49 -21.62
C LYS A 100 -2.52 3.75 -21.31
N THR A 101 -1.92 4.91 -21.47
CA THR A 101 -2.65 6.18 -21.39
C THR A 101 -3.54 6.35 -22.61
N GLU A 102 -4.74 6.94 -22.43
CA GLU A 102 -5.69 7.19 -23.53
C GLU A 102 -5.15 8.19 -24.55
N GLN A 103 -4.28 9.09 -24.15
CA GLN A 103 -3.70 10.05 -25.08
C GLN A 103 -2.72 9.37 -26.05
N LYS A 104 -2.76 9.80 -27.31
CA LYS A 104 -1.89 9.28 -28.37
C LYS A 104 -0.52 9.97 -28.44
N THR A 105 -0.38 11.14 -27.81
CA THR A 105 0.86 11.89 -27.79
C THR A 105 1.68 11.54 -26.54
N PRO A 106 3.01 11.56 -26.62
CA PRO A 106 3.85 11.37 -25.45
C PRO A 106 3.53 12.35 -24.32
N ILE A 107 3.59 11.88 -23.09
CA ILE A 107 3.47 12.74 -21.91
C ILE A 107 4.69 13.66 -21.87
N LYS A 108 4.44 14.96 -21.94
CA LYS A 108 5.51 15.96 -21.76
C LYS A 108 5.82 16.08 -20.27
N VAL A 109 7.07 15.90 -19.93
CA VAL A 109 7.56 16.06 -18.56
C VAL A 109 8.51 17.26 -18.50
N GLY A 110 8.42 18.03 -17.42
CA GLY A 110 9.34 19.15 -17.18
C GLY A 110 10.68 18.67 -16.66
N ARG A 111 11.55 19.63 -16.33
CA ARG A 111 12.90 19.34 -15.82
C ARG A 111 12.90 18.56 -14.50
N LYS A 112 11.91 18.80 -13.64
CA LYS A 112 11.69 18.11 -12.39
C LYS A 112 10.23 17.79 -12.25
N GLY A 113 9.93 16.61 -11.78
CA GLY A 113 8.54 16.20 -11.55
C GLY A 113 8.48 14.79 -10.99
N TYR A 114 7.28 14.36 -10.68
CA TYR A 114 7.03 12.99 -10.24
C TYR A 114 5.64 12.55 -10.67
N PHE A 115 5.46 11.26 -10.71
CA PHE A 115 4.16 10.65 -10.97
C PHE A 115 3.49 10.22 -9.67
N VAL A 116 2.17 10.26 -9.67
CA VAL A 116 1.31 9.59 -8.70
C VAL A 116 0.42 8.63 -9.48
N VAL A 117 0.34 7.41 -9.02
CA VAL A 117 -0.43 6.34 -9.67
C VAL A 117 -1.62 5.98 -8.80
N GLU A 118 -2.83 6.05 -9.35
CA GLU A 118 -4.00 5.46 -8.71
C GLU A 118 -4.11 3.99 -9.10
N THR A 119 -4.16 3.13 -8.09
CA THR A 119 -4.31 1.69 -8.25
C THR A 119 -5.44 1.16 -7.39
N SER A 120 -5.94 0.00 -7.72
CA SER A 120 -6.89 -0.75 -6.92
C SER A 120 -6.64 -2.24 -7.12
N ASP A 121 -6.71 -3.00 -6.06
CA ASP A 121 -6.63 -4.44 -6.10
C ASP A 121 -7.87 -5.06 -5.45
N ARG A 122 -8.20 -6.28 -5.85
CA ARG A 122 -9.34 -7.04 -5.33
C ARG A 122 -8.96 -8.49 -5.19
N LYS A 123 -9.73 -9.21 -4.40
CA LYS A 123 -9.61 -10.67 -4.25
C LYS A 123 -10.94 -11.34 -4.57
N ASN A 124 -10.87 -12.60 -4.96
CA ASN A 124 -12.06 -13.40 -5.20
C ASN A 124 -12.95 -13.44 -3.95
N ASP A 125 -14.24 -13.42 -4.17
CA ASP A 125 -15.27 -13.56 -3.14
C ASP A 125 -15.17 -12.52 -1.99
N CYS A 126 -14.57 -11.36 -2.27
CA CYS A 126 -14.39 -10.26 -1.31
C CYS A 126 -14.81 -8.92 -1.93
N ALA A 127 -15.69 -8.19 -1.23
CA ALA A 127 -16.15 -6.88 -1.68
C ALA A 127 -15.13 -5.74 -1.41
N ASN A 128 -14.14 -5.99 -0.58
CA ASN A 128 -13.13 -4.99 -0.23
C ASN A 128 -12.16 -4.71 -1.38
N THR A 129 -11.64 -3.51 -1.39
CA THR A 129 -10.49 -3.12 -2.22
C THR A 129 -9.23 -3.08 -1.36
N TYR A 130 -8.11 -3.40 -1.98
CA TYR A 130 -6.81 -3.49 -1.34
C TYR A 130 -5.80 -2.61 -2.06
N GLY A 131 -4.71 -2.29 -1.39
CA GLY A 131 -3.51 -1.74 -2.00
C GLY A 131 -2.72 -2.82 -2.75
N VAL A 132 -1.92 -2.38 -3.72
CA VAL A 132 -1.05 -3.27 -4.46
C VAL A 132 0.14 -3.71 -3.60
N TYR A 133 0.55 -4.97 -3.76
CA TYR A 133 1.70 -5.53 -3.04
C TYR A 133 3.04 -4.94 -3.49
N ASN A 134 3.20 -4.82 -4.80
CA ASN A 134 4.44 -4.31 -5.41
C ASN A 134 4.09 -3.29 -6.50
N LEU A 135 4.82 -2.19 -6.52
CA LEU A 135 4.75 -1.16 -7.54
C LEU A 135 6.16 -0.68 -7.87
N ALA A 136 6.59 -0.87 -9.12
CA ALA A 136 7.88 -0.44 -9.60
C ALA A 136 7.76 0.59 -10.72
N MET A 137 8.75 1.46 -10.83
CA MET A 137 8.90 2.42 -11.93
C MET A 137 10.21 2.15 -12.65
N GLU A 138 10.11 2.02 -13.96
CA GLU A 138 11.26 1.90 -14.84
C GLU A 138 11.32 3.11 -15.77
N LEU A 139 12.53 3.56 -16.03
CA LEU A 139 12.84 4.59 -17.00
C LEU A 139 13.94 4.08 -17.93
N ASP A 140 13.67 4.09 -19.23
CA ASP A 140 14.56 3.58 -20.27
C ASP A 140 15.05 2.14 -19.99
N GLY A 141 14.13 1.28 -19.53
CA GLY A 141 14.40 -0.12 -19.19
C GLY A 141 15.19 -0.34 -17.89
N LYS A 142 15.44 0.72 -17.13
CA LYS A 142 16.11 0.64 -15.82
C LYS A 142 15.13 0.91 -14.69
N LYS A 143 15.03 -0.01 -13.74
CA LYS A 143 14.23 0.19 -12.52
C LYS A 143 14.85 1.29 -11.66
N ILE A 144 14.09 2.36 -11.43
CA ILE A 144 14.53 3.53 -10.66
C ILE A 144 13.84 3.63 -9.30
N LEU A 145 12.69 2.98 -9.13
CA LEU A 145 11.94 2.98 -7.88
C LEU A 145 11.17 1.66 -7.75
N GLU A 146 11.08 1.16 -6.53
CA GLU A 146 10.23 0.02 -6.18
C GLU A 146 9.69 0.20 -4.77
N TYR A 147 8.38 -0.03 -4.61
CA TYR A 147 7.72 -0.20 -3.32
C TYR A 147 7.23 -1.64 -3.24
N ARG A 148 7.58 -2.31 -2.14
CA ARG A 148 7.13 -3.67 -1.87
C ARG A 148 6.70 -3.82 -0.42
N ASN A 149 5.46 -4.21 -0.21
CA ASN A 149 4.87 -4.32 1.11
C ASN A 149 5.13 -5.71 1.74
N ASP A 150 6.36 -5.97 2.12
CA ASP A 150 6.76 -7.21 2.83
C ASP A 150 6.45 -7.15 4.34
N GLY A 151 6.26 -5.94 4.86
CA GLY A 151 6.05 -5.67 6.28
C GLY A 151 6.78 -4.41 6.75
N PHE A 152 6.41 -3.90 7.91
CA PHE A 152 6.99 -2.68 8.49
C PHE A 152 7.00 -2.73 10.01
N THR A 153 7.79 -1.87 10.64
CA THR A 153 7.77 -1.64 12.09
C THR A 153 6.90 -0.43 12.42
N PHE A 154 6.24 -0.44 13.58
CA PHE A 154 5.25 0.60 13.93
C PHE A 154 5.87 1.99 14.11
N ASP A 155 7.12 2.10 14.53
CA ASP A 155 7.87 3.35 14.61
C ASP A 155 8.05 4.01 13.23
N LEU A 156 8.09 3.20 12.17
CA LEU A 156 8.21 3.64 10.79
C LEU A 156 6.86 3.85 10.08
N SER A 157 5.75 3.47 10.69
CA SER A 157 4.41 3.53 10.07
C SER A 157 4.03 4.93 9.57
N ARG A 158 4.50 6.00 10.23
CA ARG A 158 4.28 7.40 9.79
C ARG A 158 4.84 7.70 8.39
N TYR A 159 5.83 6.95 7.94
CA TYR A 159 6.44 7.15 6.62
C TYR A 159 5.60 6.59 5.47
N CYS A 160 4.51 5.89 5.76
CA CYS A 160 3.52 5.54 4.73
C CYS A 160 3.01 6.79 3.99
N ASN A 161 2.95 7.95 4.67
CA ASN A 161 2.56 9.23 4.06
C ASN A 161 3.58 9.77 3.03
N ALA A 162 4.80 9.25 3.01
CA ALA A 162 5.76 9.60 1.99
C ALA A 162 5.48 8.87 0.67
N VAL A 163 4.86 7.69 0.75
CA VAL A 163 4.48 6.86 -0.38
C VAL A 163 3.04 7.16 -0.81
N SER A 164 2.11 7.17 0.12
CA SER A 164 0.71 7.46 -0.14
C SER A 164 0.49 8.94 -0.45
N TYR A 165 -0.19 9.25 -1.55
CA TYR A 165 -0.56 10.63 -1.90
C TYR A 165 -1.99 10.93 -1.46
N TYR A 166 -2.14 11.24 -0.18
CA TYR A 166 -3.41 11.42 0.49
C TYR A 166 -4.40 12.37 -0.20
N PRO A 167 -4.01 13.53 -0.77
CA PRO A 167 -4.98 14.42 -1.43
C PRO A 167 -5.76 13.76 -2.57
N ILE A 168 -5.13 12.90 -3.36
CA ILE A 168 -5.81 12.15 -4.41
C ILE A 168 -6.60 10.98 -3.81
N GLN A 169 -5.99 10.20 -2.92
CA GLN A 169 -6.63 9.06 -2.27
C GLN A 169 -7.94 9.44 -1.57
N ARG A 170 -7.96 10.55 -0.86
CA ARG A 170 -9.15 11.06 -0.18
C ARG A 170 -10.31 11.32 -1.14
N ASN A 171 -10.03 11.84 -2.33
CA ASN A 171 -11.03 12.21 -3.31
C ASN A 171 -11.50 11.03 -4.17
N SER A 172 -10.58 10.15 -4.56
CA SER A 172 -10.86 9.04 -5.46
C SER A 172 -11.31 7.77 -4.74
N ARG A 173 -10.97 7.63 -3.46
CA ARG A 173 -11.11 6.40 -2.64
C ARG A 173 -10.28 5.21 -3.15
N ASN A 174 -9.41 5.44 -4.13
CA ASN A 174 -8.43 4.47 -4.61
C ASN A 174 -7.11 4.69 -3.88
N GLU A 175 -6.26 3.69 -3.86
CA GLU A 175 -4.89 3.88 -3.44
C GLU A 175 -4.18 4.80 -4.43
N ALA A 176 -3.48 5.80 -3.93
CA ALA A 176 -2.70 6.73 -4.74
C ALA A 176 -1.26 6.75 -4.22
N MET A 177 -0.32 6.25 -5.02
CA MET A 177 1.07 6.09 -4.64
C MET A 177 1.96 7.08 -5.39
N ARG A 178 2.81 7.78 -4.63
CA ARG A 178 3.80 8.70 -5.19
C ARG A 178 5.00 7.90 -5.72
N MET A 179 5.31 8.07 -6.99
CA MET A 179 6.48 7.45 -7.63
C MET A 179 7.72 8.36 -7.53
N ALA A 180 8.06 8.73 -6.30
CA ALA A 180 9.26 9.51 -5.98
C ALA A 180 9.63 9.32 -4.51
N LEU A 181 10.92 9.24 -4.23
CA LEU A 181 11.43 9.27 -2.86
C LEU A 181 11.44 10.71 -2.35
N LEU A 182 10.89 10.93 -1.16
CA LEU A 182 11.02 12.20 -0.47
C LEU A 182 12.33 12.23 0.31
N GLN A 183 12.99 13.39 0.29
CA GLN A 183 14.22 13.59 1.06
C GLN A 183 13.97 13.33 2.55
N GLY A 184 14.89 12.62 3.20
CA GLY A 184 14.79 12.28 4.62
C GLY A 184 13.83 11.12 4.96
N THR A 185 13.22 10.50 3.95
CA THR A 185 12.40 9.31 4.16
C THR A 185 13.31 8.07 4.20
N PRO A 186 13.28 7.26 5.25
CA PRO A 186 13.96 5.97 5.26
C PRO A 186 13.35 5.05 4.19
N ARG A 187 14.15 4.15 3.64
CA ARG A 187 13.65 3.09 2.76
C ARG A 187 12.93 2.05 3.60
N VAL A 188 11.63 2.21 3.75
CA VAL A 188 10.78 1.36 4.61
C VAL A 188 10.03 0.32 3.78
N PHE A 189 9.84 0.63 2.48
CA PHE A 189 9.05 -0.16 1.55
C PHE A 189 9.86 -0.50 0.32
#